data_ba395f769c01bbe01ed4cd646ff9e975
#
_entry.id   ba395f769c01bbe01ed4cd646ff9e975
#
_cell.length_a   1.000
_cell.length_b   1.000
_cell.length_c   1.000
_cell.angle_alpha   90.00
_cell.angle_beta   90.00
_cell.angle_gamma   90.00
#
_symmetry.space_group_name_H-M   'P 1'
#
loop_
_entity.id
_entity.type
_entity.pdbx_description
1 polymer ?
#
loop_
_entity_poly.entity_id
_entity_poly.type
_entity_poly.pdbx_seq_one_letter_code
_entity_poly.pdbx_strand_id
1 'polypeptide(L)'
;SAYLHSATMVKAGVFLLTLLWPVLSGTQEWLWLVTGTGLITMLVGAYIAMFQHDLKGLLAYSTISHLGLITLLFGLSTPMAVVAGLFHIINHATFKASLFMAAGIIDHETGTRDMRRLGNLRRYMPYTSALAIIASLAMAGIPLLNGFLSKEMFFAEALEVQGPNLLQWTM
;
A
#
# COMPACT_ATOMS: atom_id res chain seq x y z
N SER A 1 -1.25 -17.66 2.99
CA SER A 1 -0.45 -16.40 2.89
C SER A 1 -1.31 -15.20 2.51
N ALA A 2 -2.29 -15.35 1.60
CA ALA A 2 -3.14 -14.23 1.17
C ALA A 2 -3.81 -13.52 2.34
N TYR A 3 -4.42 -14.26 3.26
CA TYR A 3 -5.13 -13.72 4.41
C TYR A 3 -4.20 -12.99 5.39
N LEU A 4 -3.07 -13.60 5.74
CA LEU A 4 -2.11 -13.03 6.69
C LEU A 4 -1.41 -11.78 6.16
N HIS A 5 -0.97 -11.81 4.89
CA HIS A 5 -0.19 -10.73 4.29
C HIS A 5 -1.03 -9.60 3.69
N SER A 6 -2.32 -9.80 3.44
CA SER A 6 -3.15 -8.75 2.86
C SER A 6 -4.08 -8.08 3.87
N ALA A 7 -4.70 -8.84 4.78
CA ALA A 7 -5.83 -8.34 5.55
C ALA A 7 -5.55 -8.17 7.05
N THR A 8 -4.72 -9.01 7.67
CA THR A 8 -4.70 -9.12 9.14
C THR A 8 -3.37 -8.73 9.78
N MET A 9 -2.40 -9.64 9.76
CA MET A 9 -1.20 -9.56 10.60
C MET A 9 -0.35 -8.30 10.31
N VAL A 10 -0.14 -7.99 9.04
CA VAL A 10 0.67 -6.83 8.63
C VAL A 10 0.04 -5.48 8.98
N LYS A 11 -1.24 -5.44 9.31
CA LYS A 11 -1.96 -4.22 9.68
C LYS A 11 -2.06 -3.99 11.18
N ALA A 12 -1.64 -4.95 12.00
CA ALA A 12 -1.70 -4.82 13.46
C ALA A 12 -0.90 -3.62 13.97
N GLY A 13 0.31 -3.39 13.42
CA GLY A 13 1.13 -2.22 13.75
C GLY A 13 0.47 -0.90 13.33
N VAL A 14 -0.11 -0.87 12.13
CA VAL A 14 -0.84 0.31 11.65
C VAL A 14 -2.10 0.58 12.49
N PHE A 15 -2.79 -0.47 12.91
CA PHE A 15 -3.93 -0.35 13.82
C PHE A 15 -3.51 0.23 15.18
N LEU A 16 -2.36 -0.18 15.72
CA LEU A 16 -1.80 0.41 16.93
C LEU A 16 -1.53 1.91 16.76
N LEU A 17 -0.97 2.33 15.62
CA LEU A 17 -0.77 3.75 15.31
C LEU A 17 -2.10 4.51 15.29
N THR A 18 -3.17 3.91 14.75
CA THR A 18 -4.51 4.52 14.76
C THR A 18 -5.03 4.75 16.18
N LEU A 19 -4.79 3.81 17.10
CA LEU A 19 -5.19 3.94 18.51
C LEU A 19 -4.38 4.99 19.25
N LEU A 20 -3.09 5.13 18.94
CA LEU A 20 -2.20 6.12 19.57
C LEU A 20 -2.37 7.52 18.99
N TRP A 21 -2.90 7.63 17.79
CA TRP A 21 -3.04 8.89 17.06
C TRP A 21 -3.76 10.00 17.85
N PRO A 22 -4.92 9.76 18.53
CA PRO A 22 -5.63 10.81 19.25
C PRO A 22 -4.83 11.41 20.44
N VAL A 23 -3.85 10.67 20.95
CA VAL A 23 -3.06 11.06 22.10
C VAL A 23 -1.73 11.70 21.69
N LEU A 24 -1.09 11.16 20.66
CA LEU A 24 0.27 11.53 20.26
C LEU A 24 0.33 12.45 19.02
N SER A 25 -0.76 12.54 18.25
CA SER A 25 -0.83 13.46 17.11
C SER A 25 -0.68 14.90 17.57
N GLY A 26 0.11 15.67 16.83
CA GLY A 26 0.41 17.07 17.20
C GLY A 26 1.70 17.25 17.98
N THR A 27 2.38 16.16 18.39
CA THR A 27 3.74 16.26 18.92
C THR A 27 4.77 16.25 17.79
N GLN A 28 5.88 16.97 17.98
CA GLN A 28 6.96 17.03 16.98
C GLN A 28 7.62 15.65 16.80
N GLU A 29 7.76 14.91 17.89
CA GLU A 29 8.34 13.57 17.88
C GLU A 29 7.48 12.61 17.03
N TRP A 30 6.16 12.67 17.18
CA TRP A 30 5.25 11.88 16.36
C TRP A 30 5.39 12.19 14.88
N LEU A 31 5.38 13.47 14.53
CA LEU A 31 5.52 13.92 13.14
C LEU A 31 6.81 13.37 12.52
N TRP A 32 7.96 13.61 13.15
CA TRP A 32 9.24 13.19 12.57
C TRP A 32 9.45 11.70 12.57
N LEU A 33 9.12 10.99 13.64
CA LEU A 33 9.34 9.55 13.74
C LEU A 33 8.39 8.77 12.83
N VAL A 34 7.09 9.05 12.88
CA VAL A 34 6.09 8.28 12.15
C VAL A 34 6.13 8.62 10.65
N THR A 35 6.21 9.91 10.30
CA THR A 35 6.31 10.33 8.90
C THR A 35 7.64 9.88 8.29
N GLY A 36 8.76 10.06 8.99
CA GLY A 36 10.08 9.66 8.51
C GLY A 36 10.21 8.16 8.31
N THR A 37 9.78 7.35 9.27
CA THR A 37 9.79 5.89 9.14
C THR A 37 8.84 5.40 8.05
N GLY A 38 7.66 6.02 7.93
CA GLY A 38 6.70 5.74 6.86
C GLY A 38 7.28 6.02 5.48
N LEU A 39 7.91 7.17 5.29
CA LEU A 39 8.54 7.56 4.04
C LEU A 39 9.68 6.60 3.63
N ILE A 40 10.59 6.33 4.56
CA ILE A 40 11.71 5.41 4.30
C ILE A 40 11.19 4.03 3.94
N THR A 41 10.23 3.50 4.69
CA THR A 41 9.62 2.19 4.45
C THR A 41 8.93 2.14 3.08
N MET A 42 8.21 3.19 2.72
CA MET A 42 7.56 3.31 1.41
C MET A 42 8.58 3.25 0.26
N LEU A 43 9.64 4.04 0.34
CA LEU A 43 10.65 4.12 -0.71
C LEU A 43 11.48 2.83 -0.82
N VAL A 44 11.95 2.29 0.30
CA VAL A 44 12.72 1.04 0.33
C VAL A 44 11.88 -0.14 -0.16
N GLY A 45 10.63 -0.24 0.30
CA GLY A 45 9.71 -1.28 -0.15
C GLY A 45 9.43 -1.21 -1.66
N ALA A 46 9.19 -0.01 -2.19
CA ALA A 46 8.97 0.21 -3.62
C ALA A 46 10.23 -0.13 -4.45
N TYR A 47 11.40 0.32 -4.00
CA TYR A 47 12.66 0.07 -4.68
C TYR A 47 12.95 -1.43 -4.77
N ILE A 48 12.87 -2.16 -3.66
CA ILE A 48 13.11 -3.61 -3.66
C ILE A 48 12.07 -4.36 -4.50
N ALA A 49 10.79 -3.92 -4.47
CA ALA A 49 9.73 -4.54 -5.27
C ALA A 49 10.02 -4.53 -6.76
N MET A 50 10.66 -3.46 -7.28
CA MET A 50 10.98 -3.34 -8.72
C MET A 50 11.95 -4.42 -9.22
N PHE A 51 12.80 -4.97 -8.35
CA PHE A 51 13.79 -5.99 -8.73
C PHE A 51 13.34 -7.41 -8.42
N GLN A 52 12.13 -7.60 -7.90
CA GLN A 52 11.61 -8.93 -7.60
C GLN A 52 11.16 -9.67 -8.87
N HIS A 53 11.58 -10.91 -9.00
CA HIS A 53 11.15 -11.81 -10.07
C HIS A 53 10.12 -12.84 -9.57
N ASP A 54 10.01 -13.03 -8.26
CA ASP A 54 8.99 -13.88 -7.63
C ASP A 54 7.70 -13.11 -7.44
N LEU A 55 6.57 -13.63 -7.94
CA LEU A 55 5.25 -13.05 -7.80
C LEU A 55 4.88 -12.73 -6.33
N LYS A 56 5.10 -13.67 -5.42
CA LYS A 56 4.80 -13.47 -4.00
C LYS A 56 5.76 -12.48 -3.34
N GLY A 57 7.04 -12.50 -3.75
CA GLY A 57 8.06 -11.56 -3.30
C GLY A 57 7.71 -10.13 -3.70
N LEU A 58 7.36 -9.89 -4.98
CA LEU A 58 6.91 -8.60 -5.48
C LEU A 58 5.70 -8.08 -4.70
N LEU A 59 4.69 -8.93 -4.49
CA LEU A 59 3.51 -8.57 -3.74
C LEU A 59 3.82 -8.25 -2.27
N ALA A 60 4.75 -8.98 -1.64
CA ALA A 60 5.17 -8.72 -0.26
C ALA A 60 5.87 -7.37 -0.12
N TYR A 61 6.87 -7.07 -0.95
CA TYR A 61 7.57 -5.79 -0.90
C TYR A 61 6.69 -4.60 -1.28
N SER A 62 5.79 -4.78 -2.25
CA SER A 62 4.79 -3.76 -2.55
C SER A 62 3.79 -3.55 -1.40
N THR A 63 3.51 -4.58 -0.59
CA THR A 63 2.72 -4.43 0.64
C THR A 63 3.47 -3.60 1.67
N ILE A 64 4.77 -3.83 1.86
CA ILE A 64 5.62 -3.03 2.76
C ILE A 64 5.58 -1.55 2.33
N SER A 65 5.70 -1.27 1.03
CA SER A 65 5.61 0.09 0.51
C SER A 65 4.26 0.76 0.80
N HIS A 66 3.15 0.07 0.58
CA HIS A 66 1.82 0.60 0.89
C HIS A 66 1.58 0.81 2.40
N LEU A 67 2.12 -0.08 3.25
CA LEU A 67 2.06 0.12 4.70
C LEU A 67 2.89 1.33 5.14
N GLY A 68 4.05 1.55 4.51
CA GLY A 68 4.85 2.76 4.69
C GLY A 68 4.07 4.02 4.35
N LEU A 69 3.33 4.02 3.23
CA LEU A 69 2.46 5.12 2.81
C LEU A 69 1.35 5.40 3.84
N ILE A 70 0.70 4.35 4.36
CA ILE A 70 -0.33 4.50 5.39
C ILE A 70 0.28 5.06 6.69
N THR A 71 1.45 4.56 7.09
CA THR A 71 2.18 5.06 8.27
C THR A 71 2.52 6.54 8.11
N LEU A 72 2.98 6.95 6.93
CA LEU A 72 3.26 8.35 6.61
C LEU A 72 2.02 9.21 6.79
N LEU A 73 0.85 8.79 6.29
CA LEU A 73 -0.41 9.52 6.46
C LEU A 73 -0.78 9.71 7.92
N PHE A 74 -0.63 8.69 8.77
CA PHE A 74 -0.87 8.84 10.20
C PHE A 74 0.15 9.77 10.89
N GLY A 75 1.33 9.92 10.34
CA GLY A 75 2.33 10.88 10.81
C GLY A 75 1.97 12.34 10.54
N LEU A 76 1.21 12.64 9.48
CA LEU A 76 0.85 14.02 9.09
C LEU A 76 -0.06 14.75 10.08
N SER A 77 -0.62 14.07 11.07
CA SER A 77 -1.43 14.65 12.17
C SER A 77 -2.70 15.42 11.73
N THR A 78 -3.07 15.39 10.45
CA THR A 78 -4.32 15.97 9.96
C THR A 78 -5.47 14.95 10.04
N PRO A 79 -6.68 15.35 10.46
CA PRO A 79 -7.83 14.42 10.50
C PRO A 79 -8.14 13.78 9.16
N MET A 80 -7.99 14.53 8.06
CA MET A 80 -8.23 14.03 6.71
C MET A 80 -7.17 13.00 6.27
N ALA A 81 -5.90 13.16 6.68
CA ALA A 81 -4.87 12.17 6.43
C ALA A 81 -5.18 10.82 7.10
N VAL A 82 -5.76 10.84 8.31
CA VAL A 82 -6.22 9.62 8.98
C VAL A 82 -7.36 8.95 8.20
N VAL A 83 -8.34 9.74 7.75
CA VAL A 83 -9.44 9.22 6.92
C VAL A 83 -8.90 8.61 5.62
N ALA A 84 -7.98 9.31 4.94
CA ALA A 84 -7.32 8.81 3.74
C ALA A 84 -6.55 7.51 4.02
N GLY A 85 -5.83 7.43 5.14
CA GLY A 85 -5.12 6.24 5.59
C GLY A 85 -6.05 5.06 5.84
N LEU A 86 -7.13 5.25 6.59
CA LEU A 86 -8.13 4.22 6.86
C LEU A 86 -8.82 3.74 5.58
N PHE A 87 -9.19 4.67 4.70
CA PHE A 87 -9.77 4.33 3.41
C PHE A 87 -8.79 3.54 2.54
N HIS A 88 -7.52 3.93 2.55
CA HIS A 88 -6.47 3.17 1.85
C HIS A 88 -6.26 1.76 2.42
N ILE A 89 -6.38 1.57 3.74
CA ILE A 89 -6.31 0.24 4.38
C ILE A 89 -7.36 -0.71 3.80
N ILE A 90 -8.60 -0.26 3.64
CA ILE A 90 -9.71 -1.06 3.12
C ILE A 90 -9.45 -1.41 1.65
N ASN A 91 -9.11 -0.42 0.84
CA ASN A 91 -8.80 -0.62 -0.58
C ASN A 91 -7.59 -1.54 -0.78
N HIS A 92 -6.53 -1.31 -0.02
CA HIS A 92 -5.34 -2.15 -0.02
C HIS A 92 -5.65 -3.61 0.33
N ALA A 93 -6.51 -3.86 1.34
CA ALA A 93 -6.92 -5.21 1.68
C ALA A 93 -7.57 -5.92 0.50
N THR A 94 -8.48 -5.22 -0.20
CA THR A 94 -9.25 -5.78 -1.31
C THR A 94 -8.38 -6.18 -2.49
N PHE A 95 -7.60 -5.25 -3.05
CA PHE A 95 -6.80 -5.57 -4.23
C PHE A 95 -5.60 -6.49 -3.91
N LYS A 96 -5.01 -6.39 -2.71
CA LYS A 96 -3.92 -7.29 -2.31
C LYS A 96 -4.40 -8.72 -2.05
N ALA A 97 -5.54 -8.91 -1.42
CA ALA A 97 -6.11 -10.24 -1.25
C ALA A 97 -6.33 -10.91 -2.61
N SER A 98 -6.92 -10.19 -3.56
CA SER A 98 -7.15 -10.68 -4.92
C SER A 98 -5.84 -11.06 -5.64
N LEU A 99 -4.80 -10.21 -5.54
CA LEU A 99 -3.50 -10.47 -6.16
C LEU A 99 -2.77 -11.66 -5.52
N PHE A 100 -2.78 -11.78 -4.18
CA PHE A 100 -2.17 -12.92 -3.50
C PHE A 100 -2.89 -14.24 -3.78
N MET A 101 -4.23 -14.21 -3.90
CA MET A 101 -5.00 -15.39 -4.32
C MET A 101 -4.66 -15.77 -5.76
N ALA A 102 -4.63 -14.82 -6.68
CA ALA A 102 -4.24 -15.07 -8.06
C ALA A 102 -2.81 -15.63 -8.15
N ALA A 103 -1.84 -15.06 -7.43
CA ALA A 103 -0.48 -15.58 -7.36
C ALA A 103 -0.41 -16.99 -6.74
N GLY A 104 -1.28 -17.29 -5.78
CA GLY A 104 -1.40 -18.63 -5.21
C GLY A 104 -1.92 -19.66 -6.20
N ILE A 105 -2.94 -19.31 -6.98
CA ILE A 105 -3.50 -20.17 -8.03
C ILE A 105 -2.47 -20.41 -9.15
N ILE A 106 -1.78 -19.35 -9.59
CA ILE A 106 -0.74 -19.46 -10.61
C ILE A 106 0.38 -20.39 -10.11
N ASP A 107 0.87 -20.20 -8.89
CA ASP A 107 1.91 -21.02 -8.28
C ASP A 107 1.51 -22.52 -8.21
N HIS A 108 0.24 -22.78 -7.84
CA HIS A 108 -0.27 -24.15 -7.72
C HIS A 108 -0.39 -24.84 -9.09
N GLU A 109 -0.93 -24.15 -10.09
CA GLU A 109 -1.20 -24.74 -11.41
C GLU A 109 0.04 -24.83 -12.30
N THR A 110 0.97 -23.89 -12.18
CA THR A 110 2.18 -23.84 -13.03
C THR A 110 3.42 -24.44 -12.36
N GLY A 111 3.39 -24.66 -11.05
CA GLY A 111 4.53 -25.12 -10.25
C GLY A 111 5.68 -24.12 -10.16
N THR A 112 5.48 -22.85 -10.57
CA THR A 112 6.50 -21.82 -10.52
C THR A 112 5.94 -20.45 -10.16
N ARG A 113 6.73 -19.66 -9.44
CA ARG A 113 6.44 -18.25 -9.07
C ARG A 113 7.30 -17.25 -9.84
N ASP A 114 8.26 -17.75 -10.62
CA ASP A 114 9.17 -16.89 -11.38
C ASP A 114 8.47 -16.30 -12.60
N MET A 115 8.22 -14.98 -12.56
CA MET A 115 7.55 -14.25 -13.65
C MET A 115 8.23 -14.39 -15.01
N ARG A 116 9.55 -14.63 -15.04
CA ARG A 116 10.31 -14.81 -16.28
C ARG A 116 9.98 -16.12 -17.00
N ARG A 117 9.46 -17.12 -16.26
CA ARG A 117 9.06 -18.43 -16.78
C ARG A 117 7.56 -18.51 -17.06
N LEU A 118 6.80 -17.52 -16.64
CA LEU A 118 5.34 -17.47 -16.83
C LEU A 118 5.02 -16.75 -18.15
N GLY A 119 4.26 -17.41 -18.99
CA GLY A 119 3.80 -16.84 -20.24
C GLY A 119 2.41 -17.30 -20.62
N ASN A 120 1.70 -16.50 -21.42
CA ASN A 120 0.39 -16.82 -22.00
C ASN A 120 -0.71 -17.24 -21.00
N LEU A 121 -0.63 -16.78 -19.75
CA LEU A 121 -1.56 -17.12 -18.67
C LEU A 121 -3.01 -16.79 -19.02
N ARG A 122 -3.24 -15.74 -19.81
CA ARG A 122 -4.58 -15.33 -20.24
C ARG A 122 -5.30 -16.44 -21.04
N ARG A 123 -4.55 -17.24 -21.78
CA ARG A 123 -5.12 -18.35 -22.58
C ARG A 123 -5.44 -19.57 -21.72
N TYR A 124 -4.59 -19.88 -20.74
CA TYR A 124 -4.75 -21.08 -19.91
C TYR A 124 -5.62 -20.83 -18.68
N MET A 125 -5.60 -19.60 -18.15
CA MET A 125 -6.29 -19.23 -16.91
C MET A 125 -7.02 -17.89 -17.08
N PRO A 126 -8.07 -17.80 -17.92
CA PRO A 126 -8.69 -16.52 -18.31
C PRO A 126 -9.30 -15.77 -17.12
N TYR A 127 -9.97 -16.47 -16.19
CA TYR A 127 -10.61 -15.84 -15.03
C TYR A 127 -9.59 -15.30 -14.04
N THR A 128 -8.58 -16.10 -13.71
CA THR A 128 -7.49 -15.68 -12.81
C THR A 128 -6.72 -14.50 -13.40
N SER A 129 -6.45 -14.54 -14.69
CA SER A 129 -5.77 -13.47 -15.40
C SER A 129 -6.60 -12.17 -15.42
N ALA A 130 -7.91 -12.25 -15.66
CA ALA A 130 -8.80 -11.08 -15.62
C ALA A 130 -8.84 -10.45 -14.23
N LEU A 131 -9.00 -11.25 -13.17
CA LEU A 131 -8.99 -10.78 -11.79
C LEU A 131 -7.65 -10.15 -11.41
N ALA A 132 -6.54 -10.77 -11.81
CA ALA A 132 -5.20 -10.22 -11.56
C ALA A 132 -4.98 -8.88 -12.27
N ILE A 133 -5.45 -8.73 -13.52
CA ILE A 133 -5.37 -7.47 -14.25
C ILE A 133 -6.18 -6.38 -13.55
N ILE A 134 -7.45 -6.64 -13.21
CA ILE A 134 -8.31 -5.66 -12.54
C ILE A 134 -7.71 -5.24 -11.20
N ALA A 135 -7.24 -6.19 -10.39
CA ALA A 135 -6.63 -5.90 -9.09
C ALA A 135 -5.30 -5.13 -9.24
N SER A 136 -4.51 -5.42 -10.27
CA SER A 136 -3.29 -4.67 -10.58
C SER A 136 -3.58 -3.23 -11.02
N LEU A 137 -4.61 -3.02 -11.83
CA LEU A 137 -5.06 -1.70 -12.25
C LEU A 137 -5.61 -0.89 -11.06
N ALA A 138 -6.33 -1.55 -10.14
CA ALA A 138 -6.77 -0.94 -8.89
C ALA A 138 -5.57 -0.54 -8.01
N MET A 139 -4.57 -1.41 -7.88
CA MET A 139 -3.34 -1.11 -7.16
C MET A 139 -2.56 0.04 -7.81
N ALA A 140 -2.53 0.12 -9.13
CA ALA A 140 -1.89 1.21 -9.87
C ALA A 140 -2.62 2.56 -9.67
N GLY A 141 -3.90 2.54 -9.31
CA GLY A 141 -4.71 3.76 -9.11
C GLY A 141 -5.26 4.31 -10.42
N ILE A 142 -5.71 3.43 -11.32
CA ILE A 142 -6.37 3.88 -12.55
C ILE A 142 -7.76 4.43 -12.21
N PRO A 143 -8.18 5.56 -12.82
CA PRO A 143 -9.52 6.12 -12.67
C PRO A 143 -10.62 5.07 -12.85
N LEU A 144 -11.73 5.23 -12.13
CA LEU A 144 -12.87 4.30 -12.03
C LEU A 144 -12.65 3.10 -11.09
N LEU A 145 -11.44 2.86 -10.60
CA LEU A 145 -11.16 1.80 -9.62
C LEU A 145 -10.95 2.40 -8.22
N ASN A 146 -11.24 1.58 -7.20
CA ASN A 146 -11.18 2.00 -5.80
C ASN A 146 -9.82 2.55 -5.36
N GLY A 147 -8.73 2.05 -5.94
CA GLY A 147 -7.37 2.51 -5.64
C GLY A 147 -7.09 3.94 -6.08
N PHE A 148 -7.78 4.46 -7.09
CA PHE A 148 -7.65 5.85 -7.54
C PHE A 148 -8.08 6.84 -6.45
N LEU A 149 -9.28 6.69 -5.90
CA LEU A 149 -9.82 7.59 -4.88
C LEU A 149 -8.91 7.68 -3.64
N SER A 150 -8.37 6.55 -3.19
CA SER A 150 -7.49 6.56 -2.02
C SER A 150 -6.14 7.23 -2.30
N LYS A 151 -5.63 7.15 -3.52
CA LYS A 151 -4.39 7.84 -3.93
C LYS A 151 -4.64 9.34 -4.15
N GLU A 152 -5.77 9.72 -4.72
CA GLU A 152 -6.15 11.11 -4.87
C GLU A 152 -6.24 11.82 -3.50
N MET A 153 -6.90 11.19 -2.52
CA MET A 153 -6.92 11.70 -1.15
C MET A 153 -5.51 11.83 -0.56
N PHE A 154 -4.64 10.85 -0.77
CA PHE A 154 -3.26 10.92 -0.33
C PHE A 154 -2.50 12.11 -0.94
N PHE A 155 -2.60 12.30 -2.26
CA PHE A 155 -1.93 13.41 -2.93
C PHE A 155 -2.49 14.77 -2.52
N ALA A 156 -3.81 14.88 -2.30
CA ALA A 156 -4.43 16.10 -1.80
C ALA A 156 -3.86 16.48 -0.44
N GLU A 157 -3.81 15.53 0.51
CA GLU A 157 -3.22 15.77 1.84
C GLU A 157 -1.73 16.10 1.79
N ALA A 158 -0.96 15.39 0.94
CA ALA A 158 0.46 15.64 0.80
C ALA A 158 0.77 17.06 0.24
N LEU A 159 -0.08 17.56 -0.64
CA LEU A 159 0.03 18.92 -1.20
C LEU A 159 -0.41 19.98 -0.19
N GLU A 160 -1.41 19.70 0.63
CA GLU A 160 -1.93 20.64 1.62
C GLU A 160 -0.92 20.87 2.77
N VAL A 161 -0.17 19.84 3.15
CA VAL A 161 0.94 19.96 4.12
C VAL A 161 2.08 20.86 3.59
N GLN A 162 2.24 21.02 2.28
CA GLN A 162 3.20 21.96 1.68
C GLN A 162 2.71 23.42 1.69
N GLY A 163 1.53 23.70 2.25
CA GLY A 163 1.00 25.05 2.46
C GLY A 163 1.79 25.87 3.49
N PRO A 164 1.33 27.07 3.83
CA PRO A 164 2.08 28.15 4.47
C PRO A 164 2.81 27.80 5.78
N ASN A 165 2.55 26.64 6.35
CA ASN A 165 3.24 26.20 7.57
C ASN A 165 4.72 25.85 7.40
N LEU A 166 5.15 25.48 6.20
CA LEU A 166 6.58 25.26 5.91
C LEU A 166 7.39 26.57 5.89
N LEU A 167 6.75 27.69 5.49
CA LEU A 167 7.37 29.01 5.52
C LEU A 167 7.49 29.59 6.95
N GLN A 168 6.67 29.15 7.88
CA GLN A 168 6.78 29.56 9.29
C GLN A 168 7.98 28.91 10.01
N TRP A 169 8.56 27.85 9.47
CA TRP A 169 9.73 27.15 10.06
C TRP A 169 11.07 27.66 9.52
N THR A 170 11.05 28.55 8.53
CA THR A 170 12.26 29.16 7.93
C THR A 170 12.47 30.61 8.38
N MET A 171 11.61 31.15 9.24
CA MET A 171 11.78 32.43 9.93
C MET A 171 12.06 32.22 11.42
#